data_d39ca8029f5868554b0c05639ab0721a
#
_entry.id   d39ca8029f5868554b0c05639ab0721a
#
_cell.length_a   1.000
_cell.length_b   1.000
_cell.length_c   1.000
_cell.angle_alpha   90.00
_cell.angle_beta   90.00
_cell.angle_gamma   90.00
#
_symmetry.space_group_name_H-M   'P 1'
#
loop_
_entity.id
_entity.type
_entity.pdbx_description
1 polymer ?
#
loop_
_entity_poly.entity_id
_entity_poly.type
_entity_poly.pdbx_seq_one_letter_code
_entity_poly.pdbx_strand_id
1 'polypeptide(L)'
;MNYLRIDKEDICNGEGLRVVLWLSGCSHKCKGCQNPQTWDANSGIPFDESAKEELFKELDKDYISGLTLTGGDPLFEGNLDGVLELVTEVNKRYNTPQDRAYVKDKNNNILMSFPDKICLSSPQKSIWLYTGYKVISVDSEYGSIIFDRDNEDIIKQFTYKSVINHNKRINIASMCDVIVDGRYVDSQRNISLSYRGSQNQRLIDVKQSLQKGGIVLWQT
;
A
#
# COMPACT_ATOMS: atom_id res chain seq x y z
N MET A 1 1.04 -2.71 -14.93
CA MET A 1 -0.26 -2.85 -14.25
C MET A 1 -1.33 -2.07 -14.96
N ASN A 2 -2.62 -2.46 -14.82
CA ASN A 2 -3.74 -1.71 -15.37
C ASN A 2 -4.52 -1.04 -14.24
N TYR A 3 -5.24 0.04 -14.60
CA TYR A 3 -6.12 0.77 -13.69
C TYR A 3 -7.44 1.11 -14.37
N LEU A 4 -8.49 1.32 -13.56
CA LEU A 4 -9.82 1.69 -14.07
C LEU A 4 -10.01 3.20 -14.09
N ARG A 5 -9.55 3.89 -13.06
CA ARG A 5 -9.68 5.34 -12.91
C ARG A 5 -8.75 5.90 -11.83
N ILE A 6 -8.57 7.22 -11.86
CA ILE A 6 -7.96 8.02 -10.81
C ILE A 6 -9.03 8.98 -10.29
N ASP A 7 -9.42 8.82 -9.02
CA ASP A 7 -10.30 9.79 -8.34
C ASP A 7 -9.41 10.88 -7.71
N LYS A 8 -9.72 12.15 -7.97
CA LYS A 8 -8.79 13.27 -7.72
C LYS A 8 -8.93 13.89 -6.34
N GLU A 9 -10.14 13.84 -5.76
CA GLU A 9 -10.51 14.51 -4.50
C GLU A 9 -11.49 13.62 -3.71
N ASP A 10 -11.04 12.43 -3.34
CA ASP A 10 -11.84 11.45 -2.61
C ASP A 10 -11.72 11.66 -1.09
N ILE A 11 -12.85 11.55 -0.37
CA ILE A 11 -12.94 11.64 1.09
C ILE A 11 -13.35 10.32 1.75
N CYS A 12 -13.62 9.28 0.95
CA CYS A 12 -14.18 8.02 1.42
C CYS A 12 -13.13 6.93 1.63
N ASN A 13 -11.98 7.06 0.99
CA ASN A 13 -10.96 6.03 0.96
C ASN A 13 -9.70 6.41 1.75
N GLY A 14 -9.89 6.98 2.93
CA GLY A 14 -8.84 7.37 3.87
C GLY A 14 -9.01 8.80 4.38
N GLU A 15 -8.20 9.18 5.34
CA GLU A 15 -8.30 10.47 6.00
C GLU A 15 -7.84 11.62 5.09
N GLY A 16 -8.60 12.72 5.08
CA GLY A 16 -8.36 13.92 4.28
C GLY A 16 -8.81 13.77 2.82
N LEU A 17 -8.51 14.77 1.98
CA LEU A 17 -8.74 14.72 0.54
C LEU A 17 -7.62 13.91 -0.12
N ARG A 18 -7.97 12.89 -0.90
CA ARG A 18 -7.00 11.94 -1.42
C ARG A 18 -7.11 11.76 -2.92
N VAL A 19 -5.99 11.47 -3.55
CA VAL A 19 -5.97 10.87 -4.87
C VAL A 19 -6.11 9.36 -4.70
N VAL A 20 -7.07 8.74 -5.38
CA VAL A 20 -7.30 7.30 -5.29
C VAL A 20 -7.04 6.66 -6.64
N LEU A 21 -6.09 5.72 -6.68
CA LEU A 21 -5.79 4.90 -7.84
C LEU A 21 -6.53 3.57 -7.75
N TRP A 22 -7.47 3.35 -8.67
CA TRP A 22 -8.27 2.13 -8.75
C TRP A 22 -7.62 1.12 -9.69
N LEU A 23 -6.88 0.17 -9.13
CA LEU A 23 -6.15 -0.85 -9.87
C LEU A 23 -7.05 -1.98 -10.37
N SER A 24 -6.60 -2.69 -11.40
CA SER A 24 -7.17 -3.95 -11.87
C SER A 24 -6.36 -5.15 -11.38
N GLY A 25 -7.02 -6.30 -11.26
CA GLY A 25 -6.41 -7.54 -10.78
C GLY A 25 -6.66 -7.79 -9.30
N CYS A 26 -7.38 -8.87 -8.99
CA CYS A 26 -7.60 -9.34 -7.62
C CYS A 26 -7.87 -10.84 -7.62
N SER A 27 -7.07 -11.59 -6.85
CA SER A 27 -7.26 -13.04 -6.70
C SER A 27 -8.27 -13.42 -5.61
N HIS A 28 -8.62 -12.49 -4.72
CA HIS A 28 -9.46 -12.80 -3.55
C HIS A 28 -10.93 -13.08 -3.90
N LYS A 29 -11.49 -12.43 -4.91
CA LYS A 29 -12.86 -12.62 -5.41
C LYS A 29 -13.91 -12.73 -4.29
N CYS A 30 -13.88 -11.80 -3.34
CA CYS A 30 -14.75 -11.80 -2.16
C CYS A 30 -16.23 -11.80 -2.58
N LYS A 31 -17.03 -12.66 -1.95
CA LYS A 31 -18.50 -12.64 -2.15
C LYS A 31 -19.06 -11.29 -1.70
N GLY A 32 -19.87 -10.65 -2.55
CA GLY A 32 -20.43 -9.32 -2.28
C GLY A 32 -19.44 -8.17 -2.44
N CYS A 33 -18.28 -8.40 -3.07
CA CYS A 33 -17.30 -7.34 -3.35
C CYS A 33 -17.96 -6.13 -4.01
N GLN A 34 -17.64 -4.93 -3.54
CA GLN A 34 -18.19 -3.69 -4.09
C GLN A 34 -17.62 -3.34 -5.47
N ASN A 35 -16.47 -3.92 -5.84
CA ASN A 35 -15.74 -3.63 -7.07
C ASN A 35 -15.41 -4.90 -7.89
N PRO A 36 -16.40 -5.76 -8.23
CA PRO A 36 -16.12 -7.01 -8.94
C PRO A 36 -15.54 -6.77 -10.34
N GLN A 37 -15.80 -5.60 -10.96
CA GLN A 37 -15.22 -5.19 -12.24
C GLN A 37 -13.69 -5.04 -12.21
N THR A 38 -13.09 -4.97 -11.04
CA THR A 38 -11.63 -4.86 -10.87
C THR A 38 -10.92 -6.22 -10.74
N TRP A 39 -11.64 -7.34 -10.73
CA TRP A 39 -11.02 -8.65 -10.50
C TRP A 39 -10.13 -9.11 -11.66
N ASP A 40 -10.54 -8.81 -12.91
CA ASP A 40 -9.74 -9.13 -14.09
C ASP A 40 -8.57 -8.15 -14.23
N ALA A 41 -7.36 -8.68 -14.24
CA ALA A 41 -6.14 -7.89 -14.40
C ALA A 41 -6.03 -7.17 -15.76
N ASN A 42 -6.80 -7.63 -16.77
CA ASN A 42 -6.85 -7.00 -18.09
C ASN A 42 -7.91 -5.89 -18.19
N SER A 43 -8.72 -5.68 -17.13
CA SER A 43 -9.70 -4.59 -17.10
C SER A 43 -9.01 -3.23 -17.07
N GLY A 44 -9.72 -2.20 -17.58
CA GLY A 44 -9.20 -0.83 -17.60
C GLY A 44 -8.15 -0.59 -18.67
N ILE A 45 -7.26 0.34 -18.39
CA ILE A 45 -6.20 0.77 -19.31
C ILE A 45 -4.82 0.67 -18.65
N PRO A 46 -3.72 0.57 -19.41
CA PRO A 46 -2.38 0.55 -18.88
C PRO A 46 -2.08 1.81 -18.05
N PHE A 47 -1.47 1.62 -16.87
CA PHE A 47 -0.92 2.70 -16.07
C PHE A 47 0.46 3.07 -16.63
N ASP A 48 0.44 3.94 -17.64
CA ASP A 48 1.61 4.44 -18.37
C ASP A 48 2.12 5.76 -17.80
N GLU A 49 3.12 6.35 -18.44
CA GLU A 49 3.71 7.62 -18.00
C GLU A 49 2.69 8.77 -18.01
N SER A 50 1.75 8.80 -18.95
CA SER A 50 0.70 9.84 -19.00
C SER A 50 -0.24 9.74 -17.79
N ALA A 51 -0.65 8.52 -17.41
CA ALA A 51 -1.46 8.27 -16.23
C ALA A 51 -0.68 8.60 -14.94
N LYS A 52 0.60 8.31 -14.92
CA LYS A 52 1.51 8.65 -13.82
C LYS A 52 1.67 10.17 -13.65
N GLU A 53 1.86 10.88 -14.75
CA GLU A 53 1.90 12.36 -14.76
C GLU A 53 0.58 12.97 -14.25
N GLU A 54 -0.57 12.44 -14.71
CA GLU A 54 -1.88 12.87 -14.19
C GLU A 54 -1.98 12.66 -12.69
N LEU A 55 -1.61 11.49 -12.17
CA LEU A 55 -1.66 11.18 -10.76
C LEU A 55 -0.77 12.11 -9.94
N PHE A 56 0.47 12.35 -10.36
CA PHE A 56 1.38 13.23 -9.64
C PHE A 56 0.96 14.69 -9.70
N LYS A 57 0.41 15.16 -10.81
CA LYS A 57 -0.17 16.51 -10.92
C LYS A 57 -1.28 16.73 -9.89
N GLU A 58 -2.09 15.72 -9.62
CA GLU A 58 -3.12 15.81 -8.59
C GLU A 58 -2.52 15.73 -7.17
N LEU A 59 -1.53 14.88 -6.95
CA LEU A 59 -0.81 14.78 -5.67
C LEU A 59 -0.03 16.05 -5.30
N ASP A 60 0.42 16.81 -6.29
CA ASP A 60 1.17 18.07 -6.06
C ASP A 60 0.32 19.19 -5.46
N LYS A 61 -1.00 19.06 -5.47
CA LYS A 61 -1.89 20.06 -4.87
C LYS A 61 -1.74 20.07 -3.33
N ASP A 62 -1.55 21.24 -2.75
CA ASP A 62 -1.25 21.40 -1.32
C ASP A 62 -2.31 20.80 -0.40
N TYR A 63 -3.59 20.88 -0.79
CA TYR A 63 -4.72 20.40 0.00
C TYR A 63 -4.93 18.88 -0.08
N ILE A 64 -4.24 18.16 -0.95
CA ILE A 64 -4.32 16.70 -1.05
C ILE A 64 -3.48 16.07 0.06
N SER A 65 -4.10 15.23 0.87
CA SER A 65 -3.47 14.56 2.02
C SER A 65 -2.60 13.36 1.62
N GLY A 66 -2.83 12.79 0.43
CA GLY A 66 -2.01 11.68 -0.03
C GLY A 66 -2.66 10.78 -1.08
N LEU A 67 -2.03 9.62 -1.28
CA LEU A 67 -2.42 8.60 -2.24
C LEU A 67 -3.14 7.43 -1.54
N THR A 68 -4.21 6.95 -2.14
CA THR A 68 -4.82 5.66 -1.78
C THR A 68 -4.74 4.68 -2.96
N LEU A 69 -4.26 3.49 -2.69
CA LEU A 69 -4.18 2.37 -3.62
C LEU A 69 -5.29 1.37 -3.28
N THR A 70 -6.19 1.11 -4.22
CA THR A 70 -7.36 0.25 -4.04
C THR A 70 -7.88 -0.28 -5.39
N GLY A 71 -9.14 -0.71 -5.43
CA GLY A 71 -9.83 -1.18 -6.64
C GLY A 71 -9.87 -2.69 -6.70
N GLY A 72 -8.95 -3.30 -7.45
CA GLY A 72 -8.57 -4.69 -7.32
C GLY A 72 -7.77 -4.90 -6.02
N ASP A 73 -6.66 -5.57 -6.10
CA ASP A 73 -5.73 -5.64 -4.96
C ASP A 73 -4.36 -5.09 -5.39
N PRO A 74 -3.88 -4.02 -4.77
CA PRO A 74 -2.55 -3.49 -5.06
C PRO A 74 -1.43 -4.51 -4.84
N LEU A 75 -1.64 -5.49 -3.95
CA LEU A 75 -0.70 -6.58 -3.68
C LEU A 75 -0.94 -7.83 -4.55
N PHE A 76 -1.86 -7.74 -5.53
CA PHE A 76 -2.00 -8.77 -6.57
C PHE A 76 -0.69 -8.94 -7.35
N GLU A 77 -0.33 -10.18 -7.69
CA GLU A 77 0.96 -10.51 -8.33
C GLU A 77 1.30 -9.63 -9.54
N GLY A 78 0.31 -9.39 -10.41
CA GLY A 78 0.48 -8.58 -11.63
C GLY A 78 0.66 -7.09 -11.39
N ASN A 79 0.40 -6.60 -10.18
CA ASN A 79 0.52 -5.19 -9.80
C ASN A 79 1.83 -4.87 -9.05
N LEU A 80 2.50 -5.87 -8.48
CA LEU A 80 3.57 -5.68 -7.52
C LEU A 80 4.70 -4.78 -8.01
N ASP A 81 5.16 -4.94 -9.25
CA ASP A 81 6.27 -4.15 -9.78
C ASP A 81 5.88 -2.68 -9.93
N GLY A 82 4.73 -2.42 -10.56
CA GLY A 82 4.26 -1.05 -10.76
C GLY A 82 3.86 -0.35 -9.46
N VAL A 83 3.26 -1.08 -8.51
CA VAL A 83 2.93 -0.52 -7.18
C VAL A 83 4.19 -0.23 -6.37
N LEU A 84 5.19 -1.13 -6.39
CA LEU A 84 6.47 -0.91 -5.71
C LEU A 84 7.18 0.33 -6.25
N GLU A 85 7.23 0.48 -7.57
CA GLU A 85 7.80 1.66 -8.22
C GLU A 85 7.06 2.94 -7.81
N LEU A 86 5.72 2.94 -7.90
CA LEU A 86 4.90 4.10 -7.57
C LEU A 86 5.04 4.53 -6.10
N VAL A 87 4.94 3.58 -5.15
CA VAL A 87 5.09 3.87 -3.72
C VAL A 87 6.49 4.40 -3.41
N THR A 88 7.52 3.84 -4.04
CA THR A 88 8.90 4.32 -3.91
C THR A 88 9.02 5.76 -4.40
N GLU A 89 8.43 6.08 -5.56
CA GLU A 89 8.49 7.42 -6.13
C GLU A 89 7.72 8.45 -5.28
N VAL A 90 6.51 8.09 -4.78
CA VAL A 90 5.74 8.96 -3.87
C VAL A 90 6.54 9.26 -2.61
N ASN A 91 7.14 8.24 -1.99
CA ASN A 91 7.96 8.45 -0.80
C ASN A 91 9.20 9.31 -1.10
N LYS A 92 9.84 9.12 -2.25
CA LYS A 92 10.98 9.92 -2.67
C LYS A 92 10.62 11.38 -2.89
N ARG A 93 9.46 11.67 -3.49
CA ARG A 93 9.04 13.05 -3.81
C ARG A 93 8.55 13.82 -2.57
N TYR A 94 7.76 13.16 -1.71
CA TYR A 94 7.00 13.86 -0.67
C TYR A 94 7.40 13.51 0.77
N ASN A 95 7.99 12.34 1.00
CA ASN A 95 8.17 11.80 2.34
C ASN A 95 9.64 11.57 2.72
N THR A 96 10.57 11.80 1.78
CA THR A 96 11.99 11.66 2.07
C THR A 96 12.53 12.96 2.66
N PRO A 97 13.13 12.94 3.86
CA PRO A 97 13.91 14.07 4.34
C PRO A 97 15.04 14.37 3.33
N GLN A 98 15.29 15.64 3.03
CA GLN A 98 16.32 16.04 2.08
C GLN A 98 17.74 15.68 2.57
N ASP A 99 17.91 15.49 3.88
CA ASP A 99 19.17 15.08 4.51
C ASP A 99 19.03 13.65 5.05
N ARG A 100 19.65 12.68 4.40
CA ARG A 100 19.81 11.31 4.88
C ARG A 100 21.27 11.06 5.24
N ALA A 101 21.52 10.55 6.46
CA ALA A 101 22.78 9.90 6.76
C ALA A 101 22.85 8.55 6.04
N TYR A 102 23.95 8.29 5.38
CA TYR A 102 24.20 7.03 4.68
C TYR A 102 25.40 6.33 5.34
N VAL A 103 25.23 5.06 5.70
CA VAL A 103 26.39 4.19 5.93
C VAL A 103 26.83 3.64 4.58
N LYS A 104 28.06 3.96 4.20
CA LYS A 104 28.66 3.51 2.95
C LYS A 104 29.77 2.50 3.24
N ASP A 105 29.96 1.54 2.36
CA ASP A 105 31.13 0.67 2.36
C ASP A 105 32.37 1.42 1.86
N LYS A 106 33.52 0.74 1.91
CA LYS A 106 34.82 1.27 1.39
C LYS A 106 34.85 1.53 -0.11
N ASN A 107 33.85 1.06 -0.85
CA ASN A 107 33.67 1.28 -2.29
C ASN A 107 32.61 2.34 -2.58
N ASN A 108 32.16 3.09 -1.55
CA ASN A 108 31.13 4.13 -1.63
C ASN A 108 29.70 3.63 -1.95
N ASN A 109 29.43 2.32 -1.82
CA ASN A 109 28.10 1.76 -1.96
C ASN A 109 27.29 2.04 -0.67
N ILE A 110 26.02 2.43 -0.82
CA ILE A 110 25.14 2.67 0.32
C ILE A 110 24.69 1.33 0.91
N LEU A 111 25.16 1.03 2.12
CA LEU A 111 24.76 -0.15 2.88
C LEU A 111 23.47 0.06 3.67
N MET A 112 23.28 1.26 4.23
CA MET A 112 22.12 1.65 5.01
C MET A 112 21.85 3.15 4.84
N SER A 113 20.58 3.54 4.87
CA SER A 113 20.16 4.94 4.97
C SER A 113 19.31 5.14 6.22
N PHE A 114 19.71 6.09 7.06
CA PHE A 114 18.94 6.47 8.25
C PHE A 114 18.34 7.86 8.06
N PRO A 115 17.10 8.12 8.48
CA PRO A 115 16.61 9.49 8.56
C PRO A 115 17.30 10.19 9.74
N ASP A 116 18.14 11.19 9.46
CA ASP A 116 18.88 11.94 10.49
C ASP A 116 17.97 12.78 11.41
N LYS A 117 16.83 13.18 10.94
CA LYS A 117 15.75 13.82 11.70
C LYS A 117 14.43 13.65 10.95
N ILE A 118 13.37 13.41 11.70
CA ILE A 118 12.00 13.60 11.19
C ILE A 118 11.83 15.12 11.01
N CYS A 119 12.16 15.62 9.83
CA CYS A 119 11.88 17.02 9.49
C CYS A 119 10.42 17.11 9.04
N LEU A 120 9.55 17.55 9.94
CA LEU A 120 8.10 17.73 9.73
C LEU A 120 7.77 18.97 8.88
N SER A 121 8.63 19.42 7.97
CA SER A 121 8.51 20.72 7.31
C SER A 121 7.93 20.72 5.90
N SER A 122 7.43 19.60 5.39
CA SER A 122 6.67 19.56 4.11
C SER A 122 5.37 18.81 4.31
N PRO A 123 4.29 19.13 3.59
CA PRO A 123 3.07 18.35 3.62
C PRO A 123 3.39 16.93 3.13
N GLN A 124 3.56 16.02 4.08
CA GLN A 124 3.80 14.62 3.77
C GLN A 124 2.55 14.07 3.09
N LYS A 125 2.73 13.41 1.95
CA LYS A 125 1.65 12.72 1.26
C LYS A 125 1.55 11.29 1.80
N SER A 126 0.60 11.05 2.70
CA SER A 126 0.41 9.71 3.27
C SER A 126 -0.05 8.70 2.21
N ILE A 127 0.40 7.45 2.34
CA ILE A 127 0.02 6.35 1.46
C ILE A 127 -0.88 5.38 2.21
N TRP A 128 -2.10 5.19 1.70
CA TRP A 128 -3.06 4.20 2.18
C TRP A 128 -3.15 3.04 1.20
N LEU A 129 -3.16 1.82 1.71
CA LEU A 129 -3.17 0.60 0.93
C LEU A 129 -4.34 -0.30 1.37
N TYR A 130 -5.24 -0.63 0.44
CA TYR A 130 -6.32 -1.59 0.65
C TYR A 130 -5.93 -2.94 0.09
N THR A 131 -6.00 -4.00 0.90
CA THR A 131 -5.67 -5.35 0.44
C THR A 131 -6.53 -6.41 1.09
N GLY A 132 -6.79 -7.49 0.37
CA GLY A 132 -7.43 -8.69 0.91
C GLY A 132 -6.47 -9.58 1.70
N TYR A 133 -5.16 -9.36 1.62
CA TYR A 133 -4.17 -10.04 2.47
C TYR A 133 -4.30 -9.57 3.91
N LYS A 134 -3.98 -10.46 4.86
CA LYS A 134 -4.04 -10.17 6.30
C LYS A 134 -2.64 -10.03 6.87
N VAL A 135 -2.37 -8.95 7.56
CA VAL A 135 -1.14 -8.76 8.34
C VAL A 135 -1.18 -9.67 9.57
N ILE A 136 -0.16 -10.49 9.77
CA ILE A 136 -0.07 -11.43 10.90
C ILE A 136 0.94 -11.01 11.95
N SER A 137 2.02 -10.36 11.54
CA SER A 137 3.05 -9.87 12.45
C SER A 137 3.79 -8.67 11.88
N VAL A 138 4.55 -8.04 12.73
CA VAL A 138 5.43 -6.92 12.41
C VAL A 138 6.79 -7.24 12.97
N ASP A 139 7.81 -7.10 12.17
CA ASP A 139 9.20 -7.24 12.55
C ASP A 139 9.84 -5.86 12.64
N SER A 140 10.09 -5.40 13.87
CA SER A 140 10.68 -4.09 14.12
C SER A 140 12.20 -4.07 13.90
N GLU A 141 12.87 -5.21 13.98
CA GLU A 141 14.31 -5.31 13.73
C GLU A 141 14.63 -5.09 12.25
N TYR A 142 13.83 -5.69 11.38
CA TYR A 142 13.99 -5.56 9.92
C TYR A 142 13.04 -4.55 9.28
N GLY A 143 12.19 -3.86 10.06
CA GLY A 143 11.23 -2.87 9.57
C GLY A 143 10.20 -3.46 8.60
N SER A 144 9.68 -4.65 8.87
CA SER A 144 8.88 -5.41 7.91
C SER A 144 7.46 -5.69 8.41
N ILE A 145 6.49 -5.54 7.51
CA ILE A 145 5.09 -5.97 7.69
C ILE A 145 4.91 -7.36 7.08
N ILE A 146 4.51 -8.35 7.86
CA ILE A 146 4.41 -9.74 7.42
C ILE A 146 2.94 -10.11 7.23
N PHE A 147 2.63 -10.63 6.05
CA PHE A 147 1.30 -11.09 5.68
C PHE A 147 1.11 -12.57 5.92
N ASP A 148 -0.13 -12.96 6.22
CA ASP A 148 -0.56 -14.34 6.17
C ASP A 148 -0.31 -14.87 4.76
N ARG A 149 0.34 -16.04 4.71
CA ARG A 149 0.44 -16.82 3.48
C ARG A 149 -0.84 -17.61 3.42
N ASP A 150 -1.73 -17.30 2.48
CA ASP A 150 -2.94 -18.12 2.26
C ASP A 150 -2.54 -19.61 2.26
N ASN A 151 -3.11 -20.39 3.19
CA ASN A 151 -2.72 -21.76 3.51
C ASN A 151 -2.72 -22.75 2.32
N GLU A 152 -3.30 -22.39 1.19
CA GLU A 152 -3.37 -23.25 0.02
C GLU A 152 -2.08 -23.26 -0.84
N ASP A 153 -1.26 -22.19 -0.76
CA ASP A 153 -0.05 -22.07 -1.59
C ASP A 153 1.24 -22.52 -0.89
N ILE A 154 1.24 -22.65 0.43
CA ILE A 154 2.46 -22.85 1.22
C ILE A 154 3.03 -24.27 1.05
N ILE A 155 2.19 -25.27 0.84
CA ILE A 155 2.63 -26.67 0.86
C ILE A 155 3.01 -27.18 -0.54
N LYS A 156 2.52 -26.55 -1.61
CA LYS A 156 2.63 -27.10 -2.96
C LYS A 156 3.70 -26.52 -3.86
N GLN A 157 4.16 -25.28 -3.67
CA GLN A 157 5.23 -24.72 -4.50
C GLN A 157 5.98 -23.57 -3.80
N PHE A 158 7.03 -23.84 -3.05
CA PHE A 158 8.11 -22.89 -2.80
C PHE A 158 8.84 -22.64 -4.13
N THR A 159 8.27 -21.80 -4.97
CA THR A 159 8.98 -21.34 -6.16
C THR A 159 9.75 -20.06 -5.83
N TYR A 160 10.90 -19.87 -6.47
CA TYR A 160 11.67 -18.64 -6.39
C TYR A 160 10.79 -17.38 -6.63
N LYS A 161 9.83 -17.49 -7.56
CA LYS A 161 8.86 -16.44 -7.87
C LYS A 161 7.95 -16.10 -6.67
N SER A 162 7.47 -17.11 -5.92
CA SER A 162 6.60 -16.85 -4.75
C SER A 162 7.33 -16.13 -3.63
N VAL A 163 8.61 -16.42 -3.43
CA VAL A 163 9.47 -15.72 -2.45
C VAL A 163 9.68 -14.25 -2.86
N ILE A 164 10.00 -14.01 -4.13
CA ILE A 164 10.17 -12.64 -4.64
C ILE A 164 8.87 -11.83 -4.47
N ASN A 165 7.73 -12.40 -4.86
CA ASN A 165 6.44 -11.71 -4.73
C ASN A 165 6.09 -11.42 -3.27
N HIS A 166 6.38 -12.35 -2.36
CA HIS A 166 6.19 -12.13 -0.92
C HIS A 166 7.04 -10.96 -0.42
N ASN A 167 8.32 -10.92 -0.77
CA ASN A 167 9.23 -9.84 -0.40
C ASN A 167 8.77 -8.48 -0.99
N LYS A 168 8.27 -8.45 -2.23
CA LYS A 168 7.70 -7.21 -2.81
C LYS A 168 6.49 -6.72 -2.02
N ARG A 169 5.57 -7.61 -1.60
CA ARG A 169 4.42 -7.26 -0.75
C ARG A 169 4.87 -6.64 0.58
N ILE A 170 5.85 -7.26 1.23
CA ILE A 170 6.44 -6.74 2.48
C ILE A 170 7.00 -5.35 2.25
N ASN A 171 7.81 -5.15 1.21
CA ASN A 171 8.43 -3.86 0.92
C ASN A 171 7.38 -2.77 0.63
N ILE A 172 6.36 -3.06 -0.18
CA ILE A 172 5.27 -2.11 -0.46
C ILE A 172 4.57 -1.72 0.84
N ALA A 173 4.16 -2.71 1.64
CA ALA A 173 3.43 -2.49 2.88
C ALA A 173 4.21 -1.65 3.89
N SER A 174 5.51 -1.94 4.06
CA SER A 174 6.37 -1.22 5.01
C SER A 174 6.64 0.23 4.60
N MET A 175 6.38 0.58 3.34
CA MET A 175 6.49 1.95 2.83
C MET A 175 5.17 2.73 2.87
N CYS A 176 4.06 2.11 3.23
CA CYS A 176 2.77 2.76 3.41
C CYS A 176 2.62 3.35 4.81
N ASP A 177 1.66 4.25 5.00
CA ASP A 177 1.32 4.82 6.31
C ASP A 177 0.19 4.04 6.98
N VAL A 178 -0.83 3.66 6.21
CA VAL A 178 -1.97 2.89 6.70
C VAL A 178 -2.29 1.74 5.75
N ILE A 179 -2.53 0.56 6.32
CA ILE A 179 -3.01 -0.61 5.59
C ILE A 179 -4.42 -0.94 6.06
N VAL A 180 -5.36 -1.00 5.11
CA VAL A 180 -6.68 -1.59 5.33
C VAL A 180 -6.62 -3.05 4.88
N ASP A 181 -6.50 -3.96 5.85
CA ASP A 181 -6.21 -5.36 5.61
C ASP A 181 -7.42 -6.29 5.76
N GLY A 182 -7.36 -7.41 5.08
CA GLY A 182 -8.32 -8.51 5.19
C GLY A 182 -9.41 -8.47 4.12
N ARG A 183 -9.85 -9.65 3.72
CA ARG A 183 -10.91 -9.84 2.71
C ARG A 183 -12.22 -9.22 3.19
N TYR A 184 -12.97 -8.63 2.26
CA TYR A 184 -14.33 -8.22 2.56
C TYR A 184 -15.21 -9.44 2.88
N VAL A 185 -15.98 -9.36 3.95
CA VAL A 185 -16.92 -10.39 4.42
C VAL A 185 -18.33 -9.79 4.45
N ASP A 186 -19.17 -10.24 3.51
CA ASP A 186 -20.52 -9.67 3.30
C ASP A 186 -21.41 -9.75 4.55
N SER A 187 -21.36 -10.87 5.29
CA SER A 187 -22.10 -11.03 6.54
C SER A 187 -21.66 -10.09 7.69
N GLN A 188 -20.50 -9.44 7.53
CA GLN A 188 -19.94 -8.47 8.49
C GLN A 188 -19.96 -7.04 7.93
N ARG A 189 -20.70 -6.82 6.83
CA ARG A 189 -20.85 -5.50 6.21
C ARG A 189 -21.44 -4.52 7.23
N ASN A 190 -20.81 -3.34 7.31
CA ASN A 190 -21.30 -2.26 8.16
C ASN A 190 -20.93 -0.92 7.54
N ILE A 191 -21.94 -0.12 7.18
CA ILE A 191 -21.78 1.17 6.52
C ILE A 191 -21.36 2.31 7.45
N SER A 192 -21.39 2.07 8.77
CA SER A 192 -20.94 3.06 9.76
C SER A 192 -19.43 2.97 10.05
N LEU A 193 -18.72 2.01 9.46
CA LEU A 193 -17.29 1.87 9.62
C LEU A 193 -16.54 2.91 8.78
N SER A 194 -15.63 3.63 9.39
CA SER A 194 -14.72 4.53 8.67
C SER A 194 -13.77 3.73 7.78
N TYR A 195 -13.69 4.10 6.51
CA TYR A 195 -12.69 3.64 5.53
C TYR A 195 -12.60 2.13 5.30
N ARG A 196 -13.60 1.32 5.68
CA ARG A 196 -13.64 -0.13 5.44
C ARG A 196 -15.06 -0.63 5.28
N GLY A 197 -15.22 -1.76 4.57
CA GLY A 197 -16.54 -2.27 4.21
C GLY A 197 -17.12 -3.31 5.18
N SER A 198 -16.30 -4.03 5.96
CA SER A 198 -16.72 -5.09 6.87
C SER A 198 -15.93 -5.08 8.19
N GLN A 199 -16.57 -5.57 9.26
CA GLN A 199 -16.03 -5.48 10.63
C GLN A 199 -14.72 -6.24 10.85
N ASN A 200 -14.47 -7.29 10.07
CA ASN A 200 -13.23 -8.07 10.15
C ASN A 200 -12.00 -7.34 9.58
N GLN A 201 -12.21 -6.31 8.76
CA GLN A 201 -11.11 -5.53 8.20
C GLN A 201 -10.54 -4.59 9.27
N ARG A 202 -9.21 -4.37 9.22
CA ARG A 202 -8.51 -3.53 10.18
C ARG A 202 -7.83 -2.37 9.46
N LEU A 203 -7.77 -1.23 10.11
CA LEU A 203 -6.90 -0.13 9.73
C LEU A 203 -5.64 -0.24 10.59
N ILE A 204 -4.50 -0.45 9.97
CA ILE A 204 -3.22 -0.66 10.66
C ILE A 204 -2.34 0.57 10.44
N ASP A 205 -1.90 1.19 11.53
CA ASP A 205 -0.87 2.22 11.51
C ASP A 205 0.50 1.55 11.33
N VAL A 206 1.05 1.67 10.14
CA VAL A 206 2.31 1.00 9.77
C VAL A 206 3.48 1.55 10.57
N LYS A 207 3.59 2.88 10.68
CA LYS A 207 4.70 3.52 11.39
C LYS A 207 4.74 3.15 12.87
N GLN A 208 3.59 3.26 13.55
CA GLN A 208 3.52 2.86 14.96
C GLN A 208 3.71 1.36 15.15
N SER A 209 3.21 0.54 14.22
CA SER A 209 3.40 -0.91 14.26
C SER A 209 4.87 -1.29 14.15
N LEU A 210 5.60 -0.68 13.21
CA LEU A 210 7.04 -0.90 13.04
C LEU A 210 7.85 -0.43 14.27
N GLN A 211 7.47 0.71 14.87
CA GLN A 211 8.14 1.22 16.07
C GLN A 211 7.93 0.32 17.30
N LYS A 212 6.73 -0.25 17.45
CA LYS A 212 6.37 -1.07 18.62
C LYS A 212 6.67 -2.56 18.46
N GLY A 213 7.01 -3.01 17.25
CA GLY A 213 7.20 -4.44 16.94
C GLY A 213 5.92 -5.27 17.05
N GLY A 214 4.76 -4.66 16.83
CA GLY A 214 3.45 -5.31 16.92
C GLY A 214 2.38 -4.52 16.18
N ILE A 215 1.26 -5.17 15.86
CA ILE A 215 0.17 -4.53 15.12
C ILE A 215 -0.48 -3.44 15.97
N VAL A 216 -0.43 -2.20 15.51
CA VAL A 216 -1.11 -1.05 16.08
C VAL A 216 -2.23 -0.61 15.13
N LEU A 217 -3.43 -0.49 15.68
CA LEU A 217 -4.57 -0.04 14.89
C LEU A 217 -4.55 1.48 14.74
N TRP A 218 -4.89 1.95 13.54
CA TRP A 218 -5.14 3.36 13.28
C TRP A 218 -6.35 3.84 14.08
N GLN A 219 -6.20 4.96 14.75
CA GLN A 219 -7.28 5.61 15.50
C GLN A 219 -7.94 6.67 14.61
N THR A 220 -9.23 6.48 14.31
CA THR A 220 -10.08 7.46 13.59
C THR A 220 -10.65 8.48 14.53
#